data_e562504a078704715a64432120ab6769
#
_entry.id   e562504a078704715a64432120ab6769
#
_cell.length_a   1.000
_cell.length_b   1.000
_cell.length_c   1.000
_cell.angle_alpha   90.00
_cell.angle_beta   90.00
_cell.angle_gamma   90.00
#
_symmetry.space_group_name_H-M   'P 1'
#
loop_
_entity.id
_entity.type
_entity.pdbx_description
1 polymer ?
#
loop_
_entity_poly.entity_id
_entity_poly.type
_entity_poly.pdbx_seq_one_letter_code
_entity_poly.pdbx_strand_id
1 'polypeptide(L)'
;MINTFPTEGNLSGLSRKDFQKDINDKKTDLFILKNKKGMEVAVTNYGCAILSIMVPDKDGKYANVVLSYGTLDALMHGPEPFLSTTIGRYGNRIAKGKFTLYGEEHSLTINNGPNSLHGGPTGFHARVWDAEQLEEGVIQFNYTSADEIGRAHV
;
A
#
# COMPACT_ATOMS: atom_id res chain seq x y z
N MET A 1 11.58 8.29 -9.52
CA MET A 1 12.94 7.67 -9.54
C MET A 1 12.84 6.29 -10.16
N ILE A 2 13.89 5.83 -10.83
CA ILE A 2 13.92 4.48 -11.41
C ILE A 2 14.44 3.54 -10.33
N ASN A 3 13.72 2.46 -10.05
CA ASN A 3 14.22 1.40 -9.20
C ASN A 3 15.46 0.76 -9.87
N THR A 4 16.62 0.89 -9.25
CA THR A 4 17.90 0.36 -9.75
C THR A 4 18.24 -1.02 -9.18
N PHE A 5 17.50 -1.48 -8.17
CA PHE A 5 17.71 -2.80 -7.56
C PHE A 5 17.02 -3.88 -8.38
N PRO A 6 17.65 -5.07 -8.52
CA PRO A 6 17.07 -6.16 -9.31
C PRO A 6 15.79 -6.69 -8.67
N THR A 7 14.77 -6.90 -9.49
CA THR A 7 13.51 -7.54 -9.10
C THR A 7 13.36 -8.94 -9.71
N GLU A 8 14.20 -9.31 -10.66
CA GLU A 8 14.21 -10.62 -11.28
C GLU A 8 14.74 -11.70 -10.34
N GLY A 9 14.25 -12.91 -10.45
CA GLY A 9 14.65 -14.04 -9.61
C GLY A 9 14.23 -13.88 -8.14
N ASN A 10 13.18 -13.07 -7.87
CA ASN A 10 12.62 -12.95 -6.52
C ASN A 10 11.91 -14.25 -6.09
N LEU A 11 11.86 -14.49 -4.79
CA LEU A 11 11.26 -15.69 -4.20
C LEU A 11 9.74 -15.73 -4.32
N SER A 12 9.10 -14.56 -4.39
CA SER A 12 7.65 -14.44 -4.52
C SER A 12 7.11 -14.82 -5.89
N GLY A 13 7.96 -14.83 -6.92
CA GLY A 13 7.57 -15.04 -8.32
C GLY A 13 6.79 -13.89 -8.94
N LEU A 14 6.69 -12.74 -8.26
CA LEU A 14 6.01 -11.55 -8.78
C LEU A 14 6.80 -10.92 -9.93
N SER A 15 6.08 -10.51 -10.98
CA SER A 15 6.67 -9.87 -12.14
C SER A 15 6.58 -8.35 -12.04
N ARG A 16 7.71 -7.64 -12.15
CA ARG A 16 7.78 -6.18 -12.09
C ARG A 16 6.83 -5.50 -13.08
N LYS A 17 6.73 -6.02 -14.30
CA LYS A 17 5.85 -5.47 -15.36
C LYS A 17 4.38 -5.41 -14.95
N ASP A 18 3.92 -6.32 -14.08
CA ASP A 18 2.55 -6.40 -13.63
C ASP A 18 2.22 -5.33 -12.55
N PHE A 19 3.23 -4.58 -12.11
CA PHE A 19 3.12 -3.48 -11.16
C PHE A 19 3.53 -2.12 -11.73
N GLN A 20 3.91 -2.05 -13.02
CA GLN A 20 4.32 -0.83 -13.68
C GLN A 20 3.16 -0.21 -14.44
N LYS A 21 2.71 0.95 -13.99
CA LYS A 21 1.63 1.73 -14.62
C LYS A 21 1.82 3.22 -14.32
N ASP A 22 1.37 4.08 -15.22
CA ASP A 22 1.25 5.51 -14.97
C ASP A 22 -0.15 5.80 -14.41
N ILE A 23 -0.20 6.38 -13.21
CA ILE A 23 -1.45 6.76 -12.52
C ILE A 23 -1.32 8.20 -12.05
N ASN A 24 -2.11 9.11 -12.63
CA ASN A 24 -2.10 10.54 -12.30
C ASN A 24 -0.68 11.13 -12.31
N ASP A 25 0.04 10.93 -13.42
CA ASP A 25 1.42 11.40 -13.66
C ASP A 25 2.48 10.82 -12.70
N LYS A 26 2.14 9.81 -11.92
CA LYS A 26 3.06 9.06 -11.06
C LYS A 26 3.21 7.62 -11.55
N LYS A 27 4.43 7.12 -11.50
CA LYS A 27 4.74 5.73 -11.88
C LYS A 27 4.66 4.80 -10.69
N THR A 28 3.95 3.70 -10.87
CA THR A 28 4.00 2.59 -9.92
C THR A 28 5.11 1.63 -10.29
N ASP A 29 5.61 0.90 -9.29
CA ASP A 29 6.65 -0.11 -9.50
C ASP A 29 6.59 -1.21 -8.42
N LEU A 30 7.33 -2.29 -8.67
CA LEU A 30 7.61 -3.37 -7.73
C LEU A 30 9.01 -3.17 -7.14
N PHE A 31 9.13 -3.32 -5.83
CA PHE A 31 10.40 -3.27 -5.11
C PHE A 31 10.60 -4.56 -4.34
N ILE A 32 11.82 -5.09 -4.38
CA ILE A 32 12.21 -6.31 -3.66
C ILE A 32 13.25 -5.93 -2.62
N LEU A 33 12.94 -6.24 -1.38
CA LEU A 33 13.82 -6.02 -0.24
C LEU A 33 14.35 -7.37 0.24
N LYS A 34 15.64 -7.45 0.52
CA LYS A 34 16.28 -8.68 1.02
C LYS A 34 17.11 -8.39 2.25
N ASN A 35 17.12 -9.31 3.17
CA ASN A 35 18.04 -9.27 4.29
C ASN A 35 19.14 -10.32 4.15
N LYS A 36 20.20 -10.18 4.94
CA LYS A 36 21.36 -11.09 4.94
C LYS A 36 21.04 -12.54 5.33
N LYS A 37 19.85 -12.81 5.85
CA LYS A 37 19.39 -14.15 6.23
C LYS A 37 18.48 -14.80 5.19
N GLY A 38 18.31 -14.16 4.02
CA GLY A 38 17.53 -14.69 2.91
C GLY A 38 16.04 -14.40 2.97
N MET A 39 15.52 -13.71 3.99
CA MET A 39 14.15 -13.22 3.99
C MET A 39 13.97 -12.18 2.89
N GLU A 40 12.86 -12.27 2.14
CA GLU A 40 12.52 -11.36 1.06
C GLU A 40 11.14 -10.75 1.29
N VAL A 41 11.02 -9.46 1.00
CA VAL A 41 9.75 -8.73 1.04
C VAL A 41 9.54 -8.03 -0.30
N ALA A 42 8.39 -8.26 -0.91
CA ALA A 42 7.96 -7.54 -2.11
C ALA A 42 6.94 -6.47 -1.74
N VAL A 43 7.15 -5.25 -2.22
CA VAL A 43 6.26 -4.11 -1.98
C VAL A 43 6.03 -3.32 -3.27
N THR A 44 4.93 -2.57 -3.32
CA THR A 44 4.67 -1.57 -4.36
C THR A 44 4.44 -0.21 -3.74
N ASN A 45 4.72 0.85 -4.49
CA ASN A 45 4.41 2.21 -4.07
C ASN A 45 2.94 2.62 -4.30
N TYR A 46 2.11 1.76 -4.85
CA TYR A 46 0.66 1.94 -4.82
C TYR A 46 0.11 1.50 -3.47
N GLY A 47 -0.40 2.43 -2.69
CA GLY A 47 -0.87 2.20 -1.33
C GLY A 47 0.21 1.71 -0.36
N CYS A 48 1.50 1.78 -0.71
CA CYS A 48 2.61 1.16 0.01
C CYS A 48 2.28 -0.29 0.40
N ALA A 49 1.69 -1.04 -0.53
CA ALA A 49 1.21 -2.40 -0.25
C ALA A 49 2.36 -3.39 -0.09
N ILE A 50 2.29 -4.21 0.95
CA ILE A 50 3.14 -5.38 1.11
C ILE A 50 2.53 -6.52 0.30
N LEU A 51 3.22 -6.97 -0.73
CA LEU A 51 2.73 -7.98 -1.67
C LEU A 51 3.10 -9.41 -1.25
N SER A 52 4.27 -9.56 -0.65
CA SER A 52 4.71 -10.82 -0.07
C SER A 52 5.75 -10.61 1.02
N ILE A 53 5.81 -11.53 1.96
CA ILE A 53 6.90 -11.71 2.91
C ILE A 53 7.29 -13.18 2.84
N MET A 54 8.44 -13.45 2.20
CA MET A 54 8.96 -14.81 2.02
C MET A 54 9.88 -15.16 3.18
N VAL A 55 9.46 -16.13 3.96
CA VAL A 55 10.22 -16.61 5.12
C VAL A 55 10.48 -18.11 5.01
N PRO A 56 11.64 -18.61 5.47
CA PRO A 56 11.90 -20.04 5.50
C PRO A 56 11.18 -20.69 6.66
N ASP A 57 10.67 -21.90 6.44
CA ASP A 57 10.24 -22.80 7.50
C ASP A 57 11.45 -23.49 8.19
N LYS A 58 11.17 -24.41 9.11
CA LYS A 58 12.20 -25.17 9.84
C LYS A 58 13.11 -26.03 8.95
N ASP A 59 12.66 -26.36 7.73
CA ASP A 59 13.38 -27.17 6.75
C ASP A 59 14.03 -26.29 5.66
N GLY A 60 13.99 -24.96 5.83
CA GLY A 60 14.55 -23.98 4.89
C GLY A 60 13.70 -23.72 3.65
N LYS A 61 12.47 -24.23 3.59
CA LYS A 61 11.56 -24.01 2.48
C LYS A 61 10.84 -22.66 2.66
N TYR A 62 10.91 -21.81 1.65
CA TYR A 62 10.29 -20.49 1.69
C TYR A 62 8.79 -20.55 1.41
N ALA A 63 8.02 -19.78 2.15
CA ALA A 63 6.59 -19.56 1.93
C ALA A 63 6.23 -18.10 2.18
N ASN A 64 5.22 -17.62 1.45
CA ASN A 64 4.64 -16.30 1.67
C ASN A 64 3.70 -16.33 2.88
N VAL A 65 3.89 -15.43 3.82
CA VAL A 65 3.06 -15.29 5.03
C VAL A 65 2.13 -14.08 5.00
N VAL A 66 2.00 -13.41 3.86
CA VAL A 66 1.11 -12.26 3.65
C VAL A 66 0.01 -12.62 2.66
N LEU A 67 -1.21 -12.24 2.99
CA LEU A 67 -2.32 -12.27 2.06
C LEU A 67 -2.35 -10.96 1.27
N SER A 68 -2.14 -11.03 -0.04
CA SER A 68 -2.15 -9.87 -0.94
C SER A 68 -2.49 -10.27 -2.38
N TYR A 69 -2.45 -9.31 -3.28
CA TYR A 69 -2.71 -9.51 -4.71
C TYR A 69 -1.41 -9.69 -5.51
N GLY A 70 -1.47 -10.51 -6.57
CA GLY A 70 -0.32 -10.81 -7.42
C GLY A 70 -0.07 -9.81 -8.55
N THR A 71 -0.97 -8.85 -8.77
CA THR A 71 -0.83 -7.81 -9.79
C THR A 71 -1.38 -6.48 -9.28
N LEU A 72 -0.90 -5.37 -9.88
CA LEU A 72 -1.42 -4.04 -9.56
C LEU A 72 -2.90 -3.91 -9.90
N ASP A 73 -3.34 -4.48 -11.01
CA ASP A 73 -4.74 -4.40 -11.41
C ASP A 73 -5.67 -5.09 -10.40
N ALA A 74 -5.28 -6.26 -9.91
CA ALA A 74 -6.02 -6.95 -8.85
C ALA A 74 -5.97 -6.17 -7.51
N LEU A 75 -4.86 -5.50 -7.20
CA LEU A 75 -4.75 -4.65 -6.01
C LEU A 75 -5.68 -3.43 -6.10
N MET A 76 -5.82 -2.83 -7.28
CA MET A 76 -6.65 -1.65 -7.50
C MET A 76 -8.15 -1.96 -7.55
N HIS A 77 -8.53 -3.11 -8.08
CA HIS A 77 -9.92 -3.43 -8.41
C HIS A 77 -10.46 -4.69 -7.70
N GLY A 78 -9.64 -5.33 -6.90
CA GLY A 78 -10.04 -6.51 -6.14
C GLY A 78 -11.09 -6.19 -5.07
N PRO A 79 -11.78 -7.23 -4.54
CA PRO A 79 -12.89 -7.06 -3.61
C PRO A 79 -12.47 -6.48 -2.25
N GLU A 80 -11.19 -6.58 -1.88
CA GLU A 80 -10.64 -6.14 -0.59
C GLU A 80 -9.60 -5.02 -0.80
N PRO A 81 -10.03 -3.76 -0.97
CA PRO A 81 -9.14 -2.66 -1.36
C PRO A 81 -8.10 -2.28 -0.30
N PHE A 82 -8.28 -2.74 0.94
CA PHE A 82 -7.39 -2.42 2.06
C PHE A 82 -6.37 -3.52 2.37
N LEU A 83 -6.37 -4.60 1.59
CA LEU A 83 -5.54 -5.77 1.86
C LEU A 83 -4.04 -5.43 1.77
N SER A 84 -3.35 -5.56 2.92
CA SER A 84 -1.90 -5.30 3.05
C SER A 84 -1.42 -3.90 2.62
N THR A 85 -2.33 -2.92 2.55
CA THR A 85 -2.05 -1.54 2.16
C THR A 85 -1.86 -0.62 3.36
N THR A 86 -1.29 0.56 3.14
CA THR A 86 -1.21 1.61 4.17
C THR A 86 -2.56 2.28 4.35
N ILE A 87 -3.04 2.29 5.58
CA ILE A 87 -4.33 2.87 5.96
C ILE A 87 -4.14 4.29 6.48
N GLY A 88 -5.00 5.20 6.04
CA GLY A 88 -4.98 6.59 6.48
C GLY A 88 -5.91 7.50 5.63
N ARG A 89 -6.06 8.77 6.13
CA ARG A 89 -5.44 9.25 7.40
C ARG A 89 -5.97 8.54 8.64
N TYR A 90 -7.29 8.39 8.78
CA TYR A 90 -7.92 7.73 9.92
C TYR A 90 -8.13 6.24 9.64
N GLY A 91 -7.65 5.40 10.57
CA GLY A 91 -7.85 3.95 10.49
C GLY A 91 -9.18 3.53 11.13
N ASN A 92 -9.79 2.47 10.56
CA ASN A 92 -11.08 1.95 10.99
C ASN A 92 -12.25 2.92 10.69
N ARG A 93 -13.35 2.84 11.44
CA ARG A 93 -14.63 3.48 11.10
C ARG A 93 -14.87 4.78 11.84
N ILE A 94 -15.39 5.78 11.09
CA ILE A 94 -16.04 6.96 11.67
C ILE A 94 -17.54 6.78 11.44
N ALA A 95 -18.29 6.71 12.55
CA ALA A 95 -19.72 6.48 12.53
C ALA A 95 -20.46 7.57 11.73
N LYS A 96 -21.31 7.16 10.81
CA LYS A 96 -22.06 8.04 9.90
C LYS A 96 -21.16 8.98 9.07
N GLY A 97 -19.84 8.73 9.03
CA GLY A 97 -18.87 9.60 8.38
C GLY A 97 -18.84 11.01 8.94
N LYS A 98 -19.15 11.21 10.22
CA LYS A 98 -19.25 12.53 10.82
C LYS A 98 -18.46 12.62 12.12
N PHE A 99 -17.79 13.75 12.33
CA PHE A 99 -17.13 14.10 13.58
C PHE A 99 -17.12 15.61 13.78
N THR A 100 -16.93 16.03 15.03
CA THR A 100 -16.81 17.45 15.39
C THR A 100 -15.37 17.75 15.79
N LEU A 101 -14.79 18.78 15.19
CA LEU A 101 -13.45 19.26 15.52
C LEU A 101 -13.51 20.80 15.71
N TYR A 102 -12.99 21.29 16.81
CA TYR A 102 -13.02 22.72 17.18
C TYR A 102 -14.41 23.37 17.11
N GLY A 103 -15.47 22.60 17.37
CA GLY A 103 -16.85 23.08 17.36
C GLY A 103 -17.52 23.01 15.98
N GLU A 104 -16.84 22.63 14.92
CA GLU A 104 -17.37 22.45 13.57
C GLU A 104 -17.62 20.99 13.25
N GLU A 105 -18.78 20.68 12.64
CA GLU A 105 -19.10 19.34 12.14
C GLU A 105 -18.46 19.14 10.77
N HIS A 106 -17.71 18.06 10.64
CA HIS A 106 -17.10 17.59 9.39
C HIS A 106 -17.78 16.33 8.89
N SER A 107 -18.02 16.26 7.59
CA SER A 107 -18.63 15.11 6.92
C SER A 107 -17.64 14.46 5.96
N LEU A 108 -17.50 13.14 6.07
CA LEU A 108 -16.61 12.31 5.26
C LEU A 108 -17.41 11.46 4.27
N THR A 109 -16.75 11.04 3.21
CA THR A 109 -17.33 10.10 2.24
C THR A 109 -17.64 8.76 2.91
N ILE A 110 -18.87 8.28 2.71
CA ILE A 110 -19.34 6.98 3.18
C ILE A 110 -18.89 5.90 2.18
N ASN A 111 -18.23 4.85 2.69
CA ASN A 111 -17.74 3.73 1.87
C ASN A 111 -17.91 2.35 2.54
N ASN A 112 -18.55 2.30 3.72
CA ASN A 112 -18.78 1.03 4.42
C ASN A 112 -20.11 1.08 5.19
N GLY A 113 -21.19 0.62 4.56
CA GLY A 113 -22.54 0.78 5.10
C GLY A 113 -22.82 2.26 5.40
N PRO A 114 -23.21 2.61 6.64
CA PRO A 114 -23.45 4.02 7.00
C PRO A 114 -22.18 4.77 7.42
N ASN A 115 -20.99 4.17 7.36
CA ASN A 115 -19.77 4.69 7.95
C ASN A 115 -18.73 5.10 6.91
N SER A 116 -17.80 5.98 7.29
CA SER A 116 -16.51 6.13 6.62
C SER A 116 -15.52 5.11 7.17
N LEU A 117 -14.80 4.44 6.31
CA LEU A 117 -13.83 3.39 6.66
C LEU A 117 -12.47 3.69 6.04
N HIS A 118 -11.40 3.62 6.84
CA HIS A 118 -10.01 3.60 6.38
C HIS A 118 -9.60 4.77 5.49
N GLY A 119 -10.14 5.97 5.73
CA GLY A 119 -9.84 7.14 4.93
C GLY A 119 -10.72 7.32 3.69
N GLY A 120 -11.81 6.54 3.60
CA GLY A 120 -12.74 6.61 2.48
C GLY A 120 -12.22 5.93 1.20
N PRO A 121 -12.89 6.09 0.06
CA PRO A 121 -12.55 5.40 -1.18
C PRO A 121 -11.21 5.87 -1.80
N THR A 122 -10.73 7.04 -1.42
CA THR A 122 -9.50 7.64 -1.94
C THR A 122 -8.45 7.90 -0.84
N GLY A 123 -8.46 7.09 0.21
CA GLY A 123 -7.48 7.11 1.30
C GLY A 123 -6.06 6.74 0.86
N PHE A 124 -5.17 6.56 1.80
CA PHE A 124 -3.75 6.29 1.55
C PHE A 124 -3.50 5.00 0.76
N HIS A 125 -4.36 4.00 0.91
CA HIS A 125 -4.33 2.74 0.17
C HIS A 125 -4.48 2.91 -1.36
N ALA A 126 -5.16 3.97 -1.81
CA ALA A 126 -5.45 4.26 -3.22
C ALA A 126 -4.57 5.39 -3.79
N ARG A 127 -3.38 5.57 -3.26
CA ARG A 127 -2.42 6.60 -3.69
C ARG A 127 -1.12 6.00 -4.19
N VAL A 128 -0.52 6.66 -5.18
CA VAL A 128 0.86 6.38 -5.58
C VAL A 128 1.79 7.24 -4.73
N TRP A 129 2.66 6.61 -3.98
CA TRP A 129 3.64 7.24 -3.11
C TRP A 129 4.96 7.42 -3.86
N ASP A 130 5.71 8.43 -3.51
CA ASP A 130 7.08 8.57 -3.98
C ASP A 130 7.95 7.57 -3.23
N ALA A 131 8.65 6.72 -3.98
CA ALA A 131 9.43 5.62 -3.43
C ALA A 131 10.91 5.78 -3.74
N GLU A 132 11.76 5.52 -2.74
CA GLU A 132 13.20 5.49 -2.87
C GLU A 132 13.77 4.28 -2.13
N GLN A 133 14.32 3.32 -2.87
CA GLN A 133 15.04 2.21 -2.27
C GLN A 133 16.45 2.65 -1.95
N LEU A 134 16.75 2.83 -0.66
CA LEU A 134 18.01 3.37 -0.16
C LEU A 134 19.10 2.30 -0.12
N GLU A 135 18.72 1.08 0.23
CA GLU A 135 19.59 -0.09 0.33
C GLU A 135 18.82 -1.34 -0.09
N GLU A 136 19.48 -2.48 -0.22
CA GLU A 136 18.85 -3.75 -0.59
C GLU A 136 17.68 -4.14 0.33
N GLY A 137 17.77 -3.82 1.61
CA GLY A 137 16.74 -4.12 2.62
C GLY A 137 15.94 -2.91 3.10
N VAL A 138 16.11 -1.73 2.49
CA VAL A 138 15.50 -0.48 2.98
C VAL A 138 14.84 0.29 1.85
N ILE A 139 13.56 0.58 1.99
CA ILE A 139 12.80 1.47 1.10
C ILE A 139 12.11 2.55 1.92
N GLN A 140 12.10 3.76 1.39
CA GLN A 140 11.38 4.90 1.94
C GLN A 140 10.22 5.26 1.02
N PHE A 141 9.03 5.42 1.59
CA PHE A 141 7.85 5.95 0.91
C PHE A 141 7.49 7.32 1.47
N ASN A 142 7.24 8.28 0.58
CA ASN A 142 6.83 9.63 0.94
C ASN A 142 5.52 9.97 0.23
N TYR A 143 4.60 10.58 0.96
CA TYR A 143 3.35 11.09 0.41
C TYR A 143 2.96 12.38 1.13
N THR A 144 2.70 13.44 0.37
CA THR A 144 2.15 14.69 0.89
C THR A 144 0.66 14.67 0.65
N SER A 145 -0.11 14.56 1.72
CA SER A 145 -1.56 14.65 1.66
C SER A 145 -1.98 16.12 1.72
N ALA A 146 -2.78 16.56 0.77
CA ALA A 146 -3.31 17.91 0.78
C ALA A 146 -4.17 18.17 2.03
N ASP A 147 -4.15 19.39 2.54
CA ASP A 147 -5.01 19.82 3.64
C ASP A 147 -6.42 20.12 3.09
N GLU A 148 -7.24 19.08 2.98
CA GLU A 148 -8.62 19.15 2.53
C GLU A 148 -9.53 18.50 3.58
N ILE A 149 -10.34 19.29 4.27
CA ILE A 149 -11.45 18.79 5.10
C ILE A 149 -12.47 18.11 4.16
N GLY A 150 -12.84 16.87 4.47
CA GLY A 150 -13.75 16.07 3.61
C GLY A 150 -13.09 14.89 2.90
N ARG A 151 -11.76 14.82 2.88
CA ARG A 151 -11.00 13.59 2.59
C ARG A 151 -10.34 13.16 3.89
N ALA A 152 -11.05 12.42 4.74
CA ALA A 152 -10.52 11.80 5.96
C ALA A 152 -9.29 12.53 6.57
N HIS A 153 -9.43 13.81 6.83
CA HIS A 153 -8.41 14.58 7.51
C HIS A 153 -8.56 14.42 9.01
N VAL A 154 -7.55 13.95 9.64
CA VAL A 154 -7.33 14.12 11.07
C VAL A 154 -5.88 14.51 11.26
#